data_af0a24b76f29fdd648b1dde1e5651b54
#
_entry.id   af0a24b76f29fdd648b1dde1e5651b54
#
_cell.length_a   1.000
_cell.length_b   1.000
_cell.length_c   1.000
_cell.angle_alpha   90.00
_cell.angle_beta   90.00
_cell.angle_gamma   90.00
#
_symmetry.space_group_name_H-M   'P 1'
#
loop_
_entity.id
_entity.type
_entity.pdbx_description
1 polymer ?
#
loop_
_entity_poly.entity_id
_entity_poly.type
_entity_poly.pdbx_seq_one_letter_code
_entity_poly.pdbx_strand_id
1 'polypeptide(L)'
;MREDFNKLFEEQKKLREDFNKLFEEQKKLREDFNKLFEEQKKLREDFVLIREDFSKLGSRVEVILGRMGRRWGADLERTLLGTFKEVLEKEGIEPGKVESFSYIDFDGSITGLKGRLVQADILVKDGKLTLIEVKSFAEREDVDHLKDVVGYVEKILKRNIDQVYLITVNVDKHTLARAQELGFKVIYGSLVE
;
A
#
# COMPACT_ATOMS: atom_id res chain seq x y z
N MET A 1 -9.98 -86.02 -19.97
CA MET A 1 -11.02 -85.89 -18.91
C MET A 1 -10.42 -85.69 -17.51
N ARG A 2 -9.57 -86.67 -16.99
CA ARG A 2 -8.98 -86.53 -15.60
C ARG A 2 -7.91 -85.44 -15.55
N GLU A 3 -7.10 -85.27 -16.57
CA GLU A 3 -6.08 -84.22 -16.65
C GLU A 3 -6.69 -82.82 -16.77
N ASP A 4 -7.75 -82.72 -17.58
CA ASP A 4 -8.48 -81.46 -17.79
C ASP A 4 -9.15 -80.99 -16.46
N PHE A 5 -9.66 -81.89 -15.66
CA PHE A 5 -10.25 -81.61 -14.35
C PHE A 5 -9.20 -81.16 -13.38
N ASN A 6 -8.04 -81.74 -13.29
CA ASN A 6 -6.97 -81.35 -12.46
C ASN A 6 -6.46 -79.89 -12.81
N LYS A 7 -6.36 -79.63 -14.11
CA LYS A 7 -5.97 -78.33 -14.62
C LYS A 7 -6.96 -77.23 -14.19
N LEU A 8 -8.24 -77.47 -14.36
CA LEU A 8 -9.32 -76.58 -13.93
C LEU A 8 -9.31 -76.36 -12.43
N PHE A 9 -8.99 -77.37 -11.62
CA PHE A 9 -8.90 -77.27 -10.19
C PHE A 9 -7.73 -76.39 -9.73
N GLU A 10 -6.57 -76.51 -10.37
CA GLU A 10 -5.41 -75.65 -10.08
C GLU A 10 -5.65 -74.19 -10.53
N GLU A 11 -6.29 -74.00 -11.68
CA GLU A 11 -6.69 -72.66 -12.13
C GLU A 11 -7.68 -71.99 -11.16
N GLN A 12 -8.67 -72.75 -10.66
CA GLN A 12 -9.62 -72.26 -9.65
C GLN A 12 -8.94 -71.87 -8.35
N LYS A 13 -7.98 -72.68 -7.89
CA LYS A 13 -7.19 -72.41 -6.68
C LYS A 13 -6.40 -71.13 -6.84
N LYS A 14 -5.70 -70.95 -7.94
CA LYS A 14 -4.94 -69.76 -8.28
C LYS A 14 -5.83 -68.52 -8.36
N LEU A 15 -6.97 -68.61 -8.98
CA LEU A 15 -7.96 -67.51 -9.07
C LEU A 15 -8.45 -67.12 -7.68
N ARG A 16 -8.64 -68.05 -6.76
CA ARG A 16 -9.04 -67.78 -5.39
C ARG A 16 -7.94 -67.09 -4.56
N GLU A 17 -6.67 -67.47 -4.80
CA GLU A 17 -5.53 -66.81 -4.18
C GLU A 17 -5.37 -65.37 -4.69
N ASP A 18 -5.50 -65.13 -5.97
CA ASP A 18 -5.44 -63.83 -6.59
C ASP A 18 -6.61 -62.91 -6.11
N PHE A 19 -7.81 -63.48 -5.99
CA PHE A 19 -8.97 -62.77 -5.45
C PHE A 19 -8.72 -62.31 -3.97
N ASN A 20 -8.17 -63.17 -3.15
CA ASN A 20 -7.83 -62.84 -1.76
C ASN A 20 -6.76 -61.73 -1.68
N LYS A 21 -5.74 -61.76 -2.55
CA LYS A 21 -4.75 -60.69 -2.65
C LYS A 21 -5.38 -59.34 -3.02
N LEU A 22 -6.21 -59.34 -4.06
CA LEU A 22 -6.93 -58.13 -4.49
C LEU A 22 -7.83 -57.58 -3.36
N PHE A 23 -8.46 -58.43 -2.59
CA PHE A 23 -9.30 -58.02 -1.48
C PHE A 23 -8.49 -57.37 -0.36
N GLU A 24 -7.32 -57.89 -0.02
CA GLU A 24 -6.42 -57.27 0.96
C GLU A 24 -5.83 -55.96 0.45
N GLU A 25 -5.47 -55.86 -0.83
CA GLU A 25 -5.02 -54.64 -1.44
C GLU A 25 -6.11 -53.57 -1.45
N GLN A 26 -7.34 -53.93 -1.75
CA GLN A 26 -8.51 -53.03 -1.69
C GLN A 26 -8.74 -52.51 -0.28
N LYS A 27 -8.63 -53.36 0.73
CA LYS A 27 -8.76 -52.95 2.14
C LYS A 27 -7.69 -51.96 2.54
N LYS A 28 -6.44 -52.22 2.18
CA LYS A 28 -5.32 -51.32 2.43
C LYS A 28 -5.48 -49.96 1.73
N LEU A 29 -5.89 -49.99 0.48
CA LEU A 29 -6.17 -48.76 -0.28
C LEU A 29 -7.26 -47.91 0.38
N ARG A 30 -8.29 -48.56 0.91
CA ARG A 30 -9.37 -47.87 1.65
C ARG A 30 -8.89 -47.25 2.97
N GLU A 31 -8.01 -47.91 3.69
CA GLU A 31 -7.38 -47.37 4.90
C GLU A 31 -6.50 -46.15 4.58
N ASP A 32 -5.69 -46.24 3.53
CA ASP A 32 -4.83 -45.15 3.08
C ASP A 32 -5.65 -43.96 2.58
N PHE A 33 -6.75 -44.21 1.87
CA PHE A 33 -7.69 -43.16 1.47
C PHE A 33 -8.29 -42.41 2.66
N ASN A 34 -8.69 -43.13 3.69
CA ASN A 34 -9.23 -42.51 4.91
C ASN A 34 -8.17 -41.67 5.63
N LYS A 35 -6.91 -42.11 5.70
CA LYS A 35 -5.81 -41.31 6.27
C LYS A 35 -5.59 -40.01 5.49
N LEU A 36 -5.52 -40.10 4.17
CA LEU A 36 -5.36 -38.92 3.30
C LEU A 36 -6.52 -37.93 3.45
N PHE A 37 -7.73 -38.44 3.64
CA PHE A 37 -8.90 -37.60 3.86
C PHE A 37 -8.83 -36.83 5.19
N GLU A 38 -8.38 -37.47 6.26
CA GLU A 38 -8.18 -36.83 7.56
C GLU A 38 -7.01 -35.83 7.52
N GLU A 39 -5.93 -36.12 6.81
CA GLU A 39 -4.83 -35.17 6.60
C GLU A 39 -5.28 -33.96 5.80
N GLN A 40 -6.06 -34.15 4.76
CA GLN A 40 -6.64 -33.07 3.97
C GLN A 40 -7.53 -32.15 4.82
N LYS A 41 -8.33 -32.75 5.72
CA LYS A 41 -9.18 -31.99 6.62
C LYS A 41 -8.34 -31.11 7.56
N LYS A 42 -7.30 -31.66 8.17
CA LYS A 42 -6.36 -30.90 9.04
C LYS A 42 -5.70 -29.77 8.27
N LEU A 43 -5.19 -30.02 7.07
CA LEU A 43 -4.59 -28.98 6.22
C LEU A 43 -5.57 -27.83 5.91
N ARG A 44 -6.85 -28.12 5.72
CA ARG A 44 -7.87 -27.08 5.53
C ARG A 44 -8.08 -26.25 6.79
N GLU A 45 -8.14 -26.88 7.95
CA GLU A 45 -8.26 -26.21 9.24
C GLU A 45 -7.05 -25.30 9.52
N ASP A 46 -5.84 -25.80 9.30
CA ASP A 46 -4.59 -25.01 9.43
C ASP A 46 -4.57 -23.82 8.44
N PHE A 47 -5.04 -24.01 7.22
CA PHE A 47 -5.12 -22.94 6.22
C PHE A 47 -6.07 -21.82 6.63
N VAL A 48 -7.18 -22.16 7.28
CA VAL A 48 -8.12 -21.15 7.83
C VAL A 48 -7.44 -20.35 8.94
N LEU A 49 -6.74 -21.00 9.87
CA LEU A 49 -6.02 -20.33 10.95
C LEU A 49 -4.91 -19.40 10.40
N ILE A 50 -4.12 -19.86 9.45
CA ILE A 50 -3.09 -19.05 8.78
C ILE A 50 -3.72 -17.82 8.13
N ARG A 51 -4.85 -17.97 7.45
CA ARG A 51 -5.56 -16.85 6.81
C ARG A 51 -6.06 -15.83 7.83
N GLU A 52 -6.59 -16.29 8.97
CA GLU A 52 -7.01 -15.39 10.06
C GLU A 52 -5.83 -14.63 10.66
N ASP A 53 -4.71 -15.30 10.91
CA ASP A 53 -3.50 -14.67 11.44
C ASP A 53 -2.88 -13.69 10.45
N PHE A 54 -2.92 -13.98 9.16
CA PHE A 54 -2.49 -13.06 8.11
C PHE A 54 -3.37 -11.80 8.05
N SER A 55 -4.69 -11.96 8.22
CA SER A 55 -5.63 -10.83 8.30
C SER A 55 -5.37 -9.96 9.54
N LYS A 56 -5.14 -10.57 10.71
CA LYS A 56 -4.77 -9.85 11.95
C LYS A 56 -3.44 -9.11 11.80
N LEU A 57 -2.46 -9.74 11.15
CA LEU A 57 -1.16 -9.12 10.88
C LEU A 57 -1.32 -7.91 9.94
N GLY A 58 -2.08 -8.04 8.86
CA GLY A 58 -2.41 -6.95 7.94
C GLY A 58 -3.02 -5.75 8.67
N SER A 59 -4.04 -5.97 9.49
CA SER A 59 -4.67 -4.92 10.29
C SER A 59 -3.70 -4.26 11.29
N ARG A 60 -2.80 -5.05 11.90
CA ARG A 60 -1.76 -4.51 12.79
C ARG A 60 -0.74 -3.65 12.05
N VAL A 61 -0.33 -4.08 10.86
CA VAL A 61 0.59 -3.33 10.00
C VAL A 61 -0.06 -2.01 9.56
N GLU A 62 -1.32 -2.02 9.12
CA GLU A 62 -2.06 -0.80 8.77
C GLU A 62 -2.17 0.18 9.95
N VAL A 63 -2.48 -0.31 11.15
CA VAL A 63 -2.54 0.53 12.36
C VAL A 63 -1.18 1.11 12.72
N ILE A 64 -0.11 0.33 12.59
CA ILE A 64 1.27 0.78 12.86
C ILE A 64 1.68 1.82 11.82
N LEU A 65 1.50 1.54 10.52
CA LEU A 65 1.81 2.46 9.43
C LEU A 65 0.98 3.74 9.51
N GLY A 66 -0.32 3.64 9.83
CA GLY A 66 -1.18 4.80 10.00
C GLY A 66 -0.82 5.66 11.23
N ARG A 67 -0.30 5.07 12.32
CA ARG A 67 0.23 5.80 13.48
C ARG A 67 1.60 6.42 13.20
N MET A 68 2.48 5.69 12.50
CA MET A 68 3.79 6.17 12.08
C MET A 68 3.64 7.28 11.04
N GLY A 69 2.75 7.14 10.06
CA GLY A 69 2.52 8.15 9.03
C GLY A 69 2.10 9.50 9.60
N ARG A 70 1.21 9.52 10.61
CA ARG A 70 0.80 10.77 11.28
C ARG A 70 1.87 11.39 12.19
N ARG A 71 2.71 10.55 12.80
CA ARG A 71 3.77 11.00 13.70
C ARG A 71 5.06 11.35 12.96
N TRP A 72 5.34 10.63 11.89
CA TRP A 72 6.48 10.90 11.01
C TRP A 72 6.19 12.04 10.00
N GLY A 73 4.92 12.32 9.68
CA GLY A 73 4.56 13.43 8.82
C GLY A 73 5.18 14.73 9.30
N ALA A 74 4.82 15.20 10.49
CA ALA A 74 5.32 16.46 11.05
C ALA A 74 6.83 16.42 11.38
N ASP A 75 7.35 15.28 11.86
CA ASP A 75 8.78 15.14 12.16
C ASP A 75 9.61 14.98 10.86
N LEU A 76 9.10 14.29 9.84
CA LEU A 76 9.71 14.19 8.53
C LEU A 76 9.74 15.53 7.82
N GLU A 77 8.62 16.25 7.79
CA GLU A 77 8.52 17.61 7.24
C GLU A 77 9.57 18.53 7.86
N ARG A 78 9.64 18.55 9.18
CA ARG A 78 10.61 19.36 9.92
C ARG A 78 12.06 18.94 9.64
N THR A 79 12.32 17.64 9.55
CA THR A 79 13.65 17.10 9.21
C THR A 79 14.05 17.43 7.77
N LEU A 80 13.12 17.31 6.82
CA LEU A 80 13.37 17.63 5.42
C LEU A 80 13.59 19.12 5.22
N LEU A 81 12.76 19.97 5.82
CA LEU A 81 12.97 21.43 5.83
C LEU A 81 14.33 21.80 6.42
N GLY A 82 14.77 21.10 7.46
CA GLY A 82 16.11 21.28 8.03
C GLY A 82 17.23 20.81 7.09
N THR A 83 17.05 19.70 6.41
CA THR A 83 18.03 19.13 5.46
C THR A 83 18.21 20.02 4.24
N PHE A 84 17.12 20.60 3.74
CA PHE A 84 17.15 21.51 2.60
C PHE A 84 17.30 22.99 2.98
N LYS A 85 17.61 23.27 4.24
CA LYS A 85 17.67 24.65 4.78
C LYS A 85 18.46 25.61 3.91
N GLU A 86 19.70 25.24 3.53
CA GLU A 86 20.55 26.12 2.71
C GLU A 86 19.95 26.39 1.31
N VAL A 87 19.28 25.39 0.73
CA VAL A 87 18.63 25.51 -0.59
C VAL A 87 17.38 26.40 -0.45
N LEU A 88 16.61 26.20 0.61
CA LEU A 88 15.41 26.99 0.90
C LEU A 88 15.76 28.45 1.17
N GLU A 89 16.82 28.71 1.94
CA GLU A 89 17.28 30.07 2.23
C GLU A 89 17.73 30.82 0.95
N LYS A 90 18.39 30.12 0.01
CA LYS A 90 18.72 30.69 -1.32
C LYS A 90 17.48 31.06 -2.13
N GLU A 91 16.41 30.31 -2.01
CA GLU A 91 15.12 30.60 -2.63
C GLU A 91 14.30 31.63 -1.84
N GLY A 92 14.82 32.11 -0.72
CA GLY A 92 14.15 33.09 0.14
C GLY A 92 13.11 32.51 1.09
N ILE A 93 13.10 31.20 1.27
CA ILE A 93 12.25 30.47 2.22
C ILE A 93 12.99 30.32 3.53
N GLU A 94 12.42 30.81 4.63
CA GLU A 94 12.92 30.61 5.98
C GLU A 94 12.11 29.46 6.63
N PRO A 95 12.66 28.26 6.81
CA PRO A 95 11.90 27.10 7.28
C PRO A 95 11.19 27.32 8.64
N GLY A 96 11.77 28.15 9.52
CA GLY A 96 11.19 28.49 10.81
C GLY A 96 9.99 29.45 10.75
N LYS A 97 9.67 30.00 9.58
CA LYS A 97 8.53 30.88 9.34
C LYS A 97 7.42 30.28 8.52
N VAL A 98 7.53 29.00 8.22
CA VAL A 98 6.47 28.25 7.53
C VAL A 98 5.39 27.92 8.56
N GLU A 99 4.16 28.33 8.30
CA GLU A 99 3.01 28.11 9.16
C GLU A 99 2.06 27.12 8.50
N SER A 100 1.52 26.18 9.31
CA SER A 100 0.51 25.24 8.82
C SER A 100 -0.85 25.93 8.72
N PHE A 101 -1.43 25.89 7.54
CA PHE A 101 -2.77 26.39 7.24
C PHE A 101 -3.76 25.23 7.30
N SER A 102 -4.90 25.44 7.93
CA SER A 102 -5.96 24.43 8.03
C SER A 102 -7.34 25.10 7.95
N TYR A 103 -8.20 24.56 7.09
CA TYR A 103 -9.56 25.04 6.91
C TYR A 103 -10.52 23.87 6.67
N ILE A 104 -11.69 23.90 7.31
CA ILE A 104 -12.75 22.92 7.09
C ILE A 104 -13.83 23.56 6.21
N ASP A 105 -14.08 22.98 5.04
CA ASP A 105 -15.12 23.41 4.10
C ASP A 105 -16.49 22.85 4.56
N PHE A 106 -17.12 23.52 5.52
CA PHE A 106 -18.35 23.05 6.16
C PHE A 106 -19.52 22.87 5.20
N ASP A 107 -19.63 23.73 4.21
CA ASP A 107 -20.77 23.76 3.26
C ASP A 107 -20.44 23.13 1.90
N GLY A 108 -19.17 22.88 1.63
CA GLY A 108 -18.69 22.34 0.35
C GLY A 108 -18.53 23.38 -0.74
N SER A 109 -18.62 24.68 -0.43
CA SER A 109 -18.55 25.77 -1.42
C SER A 109 -17.18 25.94 -2.05
N ILE A 110 -16.12 25.52 -1.36
CA ILE A 110 -14.72 25.64 -1.78
C ILE A 110 -14.27 24.40 -2.57
N THR A 111 -14.46 23.22 -1.98
CA THR A 111 -13.92 21.96 -2.48
C THR A 111 -14.94 21.09 -3.23
N GLY A 112 -16.22 21.46 -3.17
CA GLY A 112 -17.34 20.64 -3.65
C GLY A 112 -17.79 19.56 -2.69
N LEU A 113 -17.11 19.36 -1.56
CA LEU A 113 -17.39 18.31 -0.57
C LEU A 113 -17.55 18.91 0.82
N LYS A 114 -18.73 18.74 1.41
CA LYS A 114 -19.02 19.19 2.79
C LYS A 114 -18.11 18.51 3.80
N GLY A 115 -17.55 19.30 4.72
CA GLY A 115 -16.69 18.82 5.80
C GLY A 115 -15.28 18.43 5.37
N ARG A 116 -14.89 18.72 4.12
CA ARG A 116 -13.52 18.44 3.65
C ARG A 116 -12.52 19.36 4.36
N LEU A 117 -11.45 18.74 4.88
CA LEU A 117 -10.31 19.44 5.45
C LEU A 117 -9.33 19.83 4.34
N VAL A 118 -8.98 21.11 4.25
CA VAL A 118 -7.90 21.62 3.40
C VAL A 118 -6.72 21.99 4.30
N GLN A 119 -5.56 21.42 4.01
CA GLN A 119 -4.33 21.68 4.76
C GLN A 119 -3.21 22.06 3.79
N ALA A 120 -2.36 22.99 4.17
CA ALA A 120 -1.17 23.38 3.42
C ALA A 120 -0.17 24.06 4.35
N ASP A 121 1.11 24.02 4.02
CA ASP A 121 2.13 24.84 4.67
C ASP A 121 2.34 26.10 3.88
N ILE A 122 2.27 27.24 4.56
CA ILE A 122 2.26 28.56 3.94
C ILE A 122 3.33 29.46 4.55
N LEU A 123 4.06 30.13 3.71
CA LEU A 123 4.97 31.21 4.08
C LEU A 123 4.50 32.52 3.47
N VAL A 124 4.41 33.58 4.30
CA VAL A 124 4.22 34.95 3.83
C VAL A 124 5.50 35.72 4.08
N LYS A 125 6.16 36.18 3.02
CA LYS A 125 7.36 36.98 3.07
C LYS A 125 7.31 38.12 2.07
N ASP A 126 7.63 39.34 2.50
CA ASP A 126 7.65 40.55 1.64
C ASP A 126 6.37 40.72 0.81
N GLY A 127 5.24 40.39 1.41
CA GLY A 127 3.93 40.44 0.73
C GLY A 127 3.66 39.29 -0.24
N LYS A 128 4.58 38.34 -0.45
CA LYS A 128 4.38 37.16 -1.30
C LYS A 128 3.82 35.99 -0.48
N LEU A 129 2.87 35.30 -1.07
CA LEU A 129 2.27 34.08 -0.53
C LEU A 129 2.88 32.86 -1.20
N THR A 130 3.57 32.05 -0.45
CA THR A 130 4.21 30.83 -0.94
C THR A 130 3.58 29.61 -0.28
N LEU A 131 3.13 28.65 -1.07
CA LEU A 131 2.64 27.37 -0.59
C LEU A 131 3.74 26.32 -0.74
N ILE A 132 3.90 25.49 0.30
CA ILE A 132 4.94 24.46 0.38
C ILE A 132 4.27 23.14 0.67
N GLU A 133 4.65 22.11 -0.07
CA GLU A 133 4.28 20.73 0.20
C GLU A 133 5.55 19.91 0.39
N VAL A 134 5.58 19.07 1.42
CA VAL A 134 6.74 18.24 1.75
C VAL A 134 6.38 16.77 1.67
N LYS A 135 7.16 16.00 0.94
CA LYS A 135 6.96 14.55 0.75
C LYS A 135 8.29 13.79 0.88
N SER A 136 8.23 12.57 1.38
CA SER A 136 9.40 11.67 1.33
C SER A 136 9.63 11.12 -0.08
N PHE A 137 8.54 10.80 -0.77
CA PHE A 137 8.49 10.42 -2.17
C PHE A 137 7.31 11.14 -2.80
N ALA A 138 7.54 11.87 -3.88
CA ALA A 138 6.48 12.57 -4.60
C ALA A 138 6.05 11.76 -5.82
N GLU A 139 4.76 11.49 -5.90
CA GLU A 139 4.10 10.82 -7.00
C GLU A 139 3.26 11.82 -7.81
N ARG A 140 2.88 11.44 -9.03
CA ARG A 140 2.07 12.30 -9.92
C ARG A 140 0.77 12.73 -9.25
N GLU A 141 0.15 11.84 -8.49
CA GLU A 141 -1.09 12.10 -7.76
C GLU A 141 -0.91 13.18 -6.68
N ASP A 142 0.25 13.22 -6.02
CA ASP A 142 0.59 14.30 -5.07
C ASP A 142 0.66 15.65 -5.76
N VAL A 143 1.22 15.72 -6.97
CA VAL A 143 1.30 16.97 -7.76
C VAL A 143 -0.08 17.45 -8.21
N ASP A 144 -0.92 16.54 -8.69
CA ASP A 144 -2.30 16.88 -9.08
C ASP A 144 -3.14 17.29 -7.85
N HIS A 145 -2.94 16.61 -6.70
CA HIS A 145 -3.57 17.00 -5.44
C HIS A 145 -3.10 18.39 -4.97
N LEU A 146 -1.80 18.67 -5.02
CA LEU A 146 -1.23 19.97 -4.67
C LEU A 146 -1.83 21.09 -5.51
N LYS A 147 -2.03 20.87 -6.80
CA LYS A 147 -2.74 21.81 -7.68
C LYS A 147 -4.16 22.14 -7.16
N ASP A 148 -4.90 21.09 -6.74
CA ASP A 148 -6.24 21.30 -6.19
C ASP A 148 -6.18 22.11 -4.88
N VAL A 149 -5.24 21.78 -4.00
CA VAL A 149 -5.03 22.51 -2.74
C VAL A 149 -4.69 23.98 -2.98
N VAL A 150 -3.83 24.28 -3.95
CA VAL A 150 -3.54 25.66 -4.39
C VAL A 150 -4.83 26.38 -4.72
N GLY A 151 -5.67 25.81 -5.58
CA GLY A 151 -6.95 26.42 -5.98
C GLY A 151 -7.92 26.61 -4.80
N TYR A 152 -7.93 25.71 -3.84
CA TYR A 152 -8.75 25.83 -2.63
C TYR A 152 -8.24 26.96 -1.73
N VAL A 153 -6.92 26.99 -1.47
CA VAL A 153 -6.29 28.03 -0.61
C VAL A 153 -6.50 29.42 -1.22
N GLU A 154 -6.34 29.58 -2.54
CA GLU A 154 -6.59 30.86 -3.22
C GLU A 154 -8.04 31.33 -3.04
N LYS A 155 -9.02 30.42 -3.15
CA LYS A 155 -10.44 30.74 -2.92
C LYS A 155 -10.70 31.14 -1.47
N ILE A 156 -10.11 30.42 -0.49
CA ILE A 156 -10.29 30.68 0.93
C ILE A 156 -9.67 32.02 1.32
N LEU A 157 -8.42 32.27 0.90
CA LEU A 157 -7.70 33.50 1.21
C LEU A 157 -8.10 34.69 0.34
N LYS A 158 -8.88 34.46 -0.72
CA LYS A 158 -9.24 35.45 -1.76
C LYS A 158 -8.03 36.16 -2.34
N ARG A 159 -6.95 35.42 -2.51
CA ARG A 159 -5.66 35.89 -2.96
C ARG A 159 -4.93 34.80 -3.74
N ASN A 160 -4.23 35.19 -4.81
CA ASN A 160 -3.41 34.26 -5.58
C ASN A 160 -2.15 33.85 -4.79
N ILE A 161 -1.72 32.61 -4.99
CA ILE A 161 -0.44 32.09 -4.50
C ILE A 161 0.64 32.51 -5.49
N ASP A 162 1.68 33.20 -5.00
CA ASP A 162 2.74 33.73 -5.83
C ASP A 162 3.76 32.63 -6.23
N GLN A 163 3.97 31.64 -5.35
CA GLN A 163 4.91 30.55 -5.57
C GLN A 163 4.42 29.27 -4.92
N VAL A 164 4.67 28.12 -5.57
CA VAL A 164 4.39 26.79 -5.04
C VAL A 164 5.67 25.98 -5.07
N TYR A 165 6.03 25.38 -3.92
CA TYR A 165 7.17 24.48 -3.78
C TYR A 165 6.72 23.10 -3.42
N LEU A 166 7.26 22.10 -4.15
CA LEU A 166 7.23 20.70 -3.76
C LEU A 166 8.62 20.30 -3.30
N ILE A 167 8.75 19.94 -2.03
CA ILE A 167 10.02 19.54 -1.43
C ILE A 167 9.97 18.03 -1.18
N THR A 168 10.88 17.28 -1.74
CA THR A 168 10.85 15.82 -1.62
C THR A 168 12.24 15.20 -1.57
N VAL A 169 12.36 14.03 -0.92
CA VAL A 169 13.62 13.28 -0.96
C VAL A 169 13.80 12.63 -2.33
N ASN A 170 12.75 12.00 -2.84
CA ASN A 170 12.78 11.29 -4.11
C ASN A 170 11.62 11.72 -5.00
N VAL A 171 11.87 11.81 -6.30
CA VAL A 171 10.86 12.10 -7.34
C VAL A 171 11.22 11.36 -8.61
N ASP A 172 10.23 10.88 -9.36
CA ASP A 172 10.46 10.34 -10.71
C ASP A 172 10.40 11.42 -11.79
N LYS A 173 10.92 11.10 -13.00
CA LYS A 173 11.00 12.04 -14.12
C LYS A 173 9.65 12.57 -14.58
N HIS A 174 8.60 11.72 -14.57
CA HIS A 174 7.27 12.08 -15.04
C HIS A 174 6.58 13.02 -14.04
N THR A 175 6.72 12.74 -12.76
CA THR A 175 6.21 13.58 -11.66
C THR A 175 6.91 14.94 -11.65
N LEU A 176 8.24 14.96 -11.82
CA LEU A 176 9.01 16.20 -11.91
C LEU A 176 8.54 17.06 -13.11
N ALA A 177 8.44 16.45 -14.29
CA ALA A 177 7.95 17.14 -15.49
C ALA A 177 6.52 17.71 -15.27
N ARG A 178 5.63 16.93 -14.65
CA ARG A 178 4.27 17.35 -14.34
C ARG A 178 4.22 18.56 -13.40
N ALA A 179 5.03 18.56 -12.34
CA ALA A 179 5.12 19.67 -11.42
C ALA A 179 5.63 20.96 -12.14
N GLN A 180 6.65 20.82 -12.99
CA GLN A 180 7.19 21.92 -13.79
C GLN A 180 6.18 22.48 -14.80
N GLU A 181 5.39 21.62 -15.45
CA GLU A 181 4.28 22.06 -16.34
C GLU A 181 3.26 22.94 -15.61
N LEU A 182 3.01 22.66 -14.33
CA LEU A 182 2.11 23.44 -13.49
C LEU A 182 2.76 24.72 -12.91
N GLY A 183 4.05 24.96 -13.21
CA GLY A 183 4.81 26.10 -12.70
C GLY A 183 5.28 25.92 -11.26
N PHE A 184 5.24 24.71 -10.73
CA PHE A 184 5.73 24.42 -9.38
C PHE A 184 7.25 24.33 -9.37
N LYS A 185 7.87 24.88 -8.36
CA LYS A 185 9.28 24.68 -8.08
C LYS A 185 9.48 23.40 -7.29
N VAL A 186 10.35 22.52 -7.76
CA VAL A 186 10.64 21.23 -7.10
C VAL A 186 12.05 21.25 -6.53
N ILE A 187 12.15 21.01 -5.23
CA ILE A 187 13.41 20.81 -4.52
C ILE A 187 13.48 19.34 -4.12
N TYR A 188 14.43 18.60 -4.65
CA TYR A 188 14.53 17.17 -4.45
C TYR A 188 15.96 16.70 -4.15
N GLY A 189 16.06 15.60 -3.40
CA GLY A 189 17.34 14.97 -3.09
C GLY A 189 17.83 14.04 -4.20
N SER A 190 16.92 13.23 -4.77
CA SER A 190 17.24 12.24 -5.80
C SER A 190 16.15 12.13 -6.85
N LEU A 191 16.59 12.00 -8.12
CA LEU A 191 15.72 11.66 -9.24
C LEU A 191 15.78 10.14 -9.44
N VAL A 192 14.63 9.46 -9.31
CA VAL A 192 14.52 8.02 -9.54
C VAL A 192 13.97 7.73 -10.93
N GLU A 193 14.31 6.54 -11.47
CA GLU A 193 13.90 6.11 -12.82
C GLU A 193 12.48 5.56 -12.82
#